data_d295b6bc64999442e7c0caf94f21c274
#
_entry.id   d295b6bc64999442e7c0caf94f21c274
#
_cell.length_a   1.000
_cell.length_b   1.000
_cell.length_c   1.000
_cell.angle_alpha   90.00
_cell.angle_beta   90.00
_cell.angle_gamma   90.00
#
_symmetry.space_group_name_H-M   'P 1'
#
loop_
_entity.id
_entity.type
_entity.pdbx_description
1 polymer ?
#
loop_
_entity_poly.entity_id
_entity_poly.type
_entity_poly.pdbx_seq_one_letter_code
_entity_poly.pdbx_strand_id
1 'polypeptide(L)'
;MIYLYGQHAVLSALDNPKRHLGRLLLSKTSGKADEIQQAHPHLKIDFVSQDDLTHKFGRDAVHQGIALETDPLATPPLEDLIEHHQGDESSLIILLDQVTDPHNVGAITRSAAAFGAHGIVLPKHQSAPLDSAILAKTACGGVEHIPLLTVTNFARSMEQLKKGGYWCIGLDERGEQPIDKAPLKGKIALILGAEGKGLRRLTKDNCDLLTNLPTNPLFPTLNVSNAAALSFYEYSRQNKE
;
A
#
# COMPACT_ATOMS: atom_id res chain seq x y z
N MET A 1 -11.87 6.51 15.44
CA MET A 1 -11.20 7.60 14.70
C MET A 1 -9.70 7.47 14.80
N ILE A 2 -8.98 7.81 13.73
CA ILE A 2 -7.51 7.83 13.62
C ILE A 2 -7.06 9.24 13.25
N TYR A 3 -5.75 9.50 13.35
CA TYR A 3 -5.16 10.73 12.84
C TYR A 3 -4.23 10.43 11.66
N LEU A 4 -4.46 11.11 10.55
CA LEU A 4 -3.51 11.21 9.44
C LEU A 4 -2.71 12.50 9.61
N TYR A 5 -1.41 12.52 9.29
CA TYR A 5 -0.60 13.72 9.33
C TYR A 5 0.39 13.78 8.15
N GLY A 6 0.83 15.01 7.86
CA GLY A 6 1.65 15.35 6.70
C GLY A 6 0.80 15.73 5.48
N GLN A 7 1.30 16.70 4.71
CA GLN A 7 0.51 17.38 3.68
C GLN A 7 -0.13 16.44 2.66
N HIS A 8 0.66 15.57 2.03
CA HIS A 8 0.14 14.69 0.98
C HIS A 8 -0.93 13.72 1.50
N ALA A 9 -0.70 13.08 2.67
CA ALA A 9 -1.66 12.16 3.24
C ALA A 9 -2.98 12.86 3.59
N VAL A 10 -2.89 14.04 4.20
CA VAL A 10 -4.09 14.80 4.62
C VAL A 10 -4.85 15.34 3.41
N LEU A 11 -4.18 15.98 2.45
CA LEU A 11 -4.85 16.53 1.27
C LEU A 11 -5.53 15.43 0.43
N SER A 12 -4.85 14.31 0.20
CA SER A 12 -5.48 13.19 -0.50
C SER A 12 -6.69 12.62 0.25
N ALA A 13 -6.64 12.59 1.58
CA ALA A 13 -7.77 12.14 2.40
C ALA A 13 -8.95 13.12 2.36
N LEU A 14 -8.70 14.43 2.31
CA LEU A 14 -9.73 15.44 2.16
C LEU A 14 -10.48 15.31 0.82
N ASP A 15 -9.76 14.96 -0.24
CA ASP A 15 -10.32 14.79 -1.58
C ASP A 15 -11.03 13.43 -1.78
N ASN A 16 -10.89 12.49 -0.84
CA ASN A 16 -11.50 11.16 -0.97
C ASN A 16 -12.96 11.17 -0.46
N PRO A 17 -13.97 11.02 -1.35
CA PRO A 17 -15.39 11.04 -0.96
C PRO A 17 -15.79 9.85 -0.06
N LYS A 18 -14.96 8.82 0.03
CA LYS A 18 -15.19 7.64 0.90
C LYS A 18 -14.72 7.89 2.34
N ARG A 19 -14.01 9.00 2.60
CA ARG A 19 -13.55 9.36 3.94
C ARG A 19 -14.62 10.10 4.73
N HIS A 20 -14.87 9.63 5.93
CA HIS A 20 -15.59 10.41 6.94
C HIS A 20 -14.60 11.37 7.60
N LEU A 21 -14.75 12.66 7.30
CA LEU A 21 -13.85 13.72 7.79
C LEU A 21 -14.31 14.20 9.17
N GLY A 22 -13.44 14.15 10.15
CA GLY A 22 -13.62 14.76 11.46
C GLY A 22 -13.13 16.22 11.45
N ARG A 23 -12.18 16.56 12.32
CA ARG A 23 -11.58 17.90 12.40
C ARG A 23 -10.16 17.93 11.82
N LEU A 24 -9.83 19.06 11.23
CA LEU A 24 -8.49 19.36 10.75
C LEU A 24 -7.72 20.16 11.80
N LEU A 25 -6.58 19.67 12.23
CA LEU A 25 -5.61 20.43 13.02
C LEU A 25 -4.63 21.10 12.07
N LEU A 26 -4.58 22.42 12.05
CA LEU A 26 -3.78 23.17 11.11
C LEU A 26 -2.93 24.19 11.84
N SER A 27 -1.63 24.22 11.54
CA SER A 27 -0.75 25.27 12.05
C SER A 27 -1.07 26.61 11.38
N LYS A 28 -1.13 27.67 12.17
CA LYS A 28 -1.33 29.05 11.67
C LYS A 28 -0.31 29.46 10.62
N THR A 29 0.86 28.83 10.62
CA THR A 29 1.95 29.11 9.67
C THR A 29 1.87 28.32 8.37
N SER A 30 0.88 27.43 8.20
CA SER A 30 0.77 26.56 7.02
C SER A 30 0.40 27.29 5.73
N GLY A 31 -0.29 28.46 5.85
CA GLY A 31 -0.76 29.25 4.69
C GLY A 31 -1.86 28.58 3.84
N LYS A 32 -2.38 27.41 4.25
CA LYS A 32 -3.36 26.62 3.46
C LYS A 32 -4.80 26.72 3.97
N ALA A 33 -5.05 27.49 5.01
CA ALA A 33 -6.36 27.52 5.67
C ALA A 33 -7.48 27.96 4.71
N ASP A 34 -7.27 29.03 3.96
CA ASP A 34 -8.28 29.59 3.05
C ASP A 34 -8.58 28.66 1.88
N GLU A 35 -7.54 28.05 1.29
CA GLU A 35 -7.66 27.06 0.21
C GLU A 35 -8.49 25.84 0.67
N ILE A 36 -8.14 25.27 1.83
CA ILE A 36 -8.84 24.12 2.37
C ILE A 36 -10.28 24.47 2.76
N GLN A 37 -10.50 25.63 3.41
CA GLN A 37 -11.84 26.05 3.82
C GLN A 37 -12.75 26.33 2.63
N GLN A 38 -12.19 26.84 1.52
CA GLN A 38 -12.94 27.07 0.29
C GLN A 38 -13.33 25.72 -0.38
N ALA A 39 -12.41 24.75 -0.42
CA ALA A 39 -12.66 23.44 -0.99
C ALA A 39 -13.60 22.59 -0.12
N HIS A 40 -13.51 22.72 1.20
CA HIS A 40 -14.27 21.94 2.18
C HIS A 40 -14.98 22.86 3.20
N PRO A 41 -16.08 23.58 2.83
CA PRO A 41 -16.72 24.60 3.67
C PRO A 41 -17.25 24.07 5.01
N HIS A 42 -17.60 22.79 5.08
CA HIS A 42 -18.15 22.16 6.28
C HIS A 42 -17.09 21.53 7.20
N LEU A 43 -15.81 21.55 6.78
CA LEU A 43 -14.72 20.98 7.57
C LEU A 43 -14.41 21.88 8.77
N LYS A 44 -14.41 21.28 9.96
CA LYS A 44 -13.99 21.98 11.18
C LYS A 44 -12.46 22.09 11.21
N ILE A 45 -11.94 23.31 11.18
CA ILE A 45 -10.50 23.61 11.27
C ILE A 45 -10.20 24.15 12.67
N ASP A 46 -9.34 23.44 13.40
CA ASP A 46 -8.79 23.88 14.68
C ASP A 46 -7.35 24.39 14.47
N PHE A 47 -7.09 25.65 14.75
CA PHE A 47 -5.76 26.21 14.64
C PHE A 47 -4.93 25.87 15.87
N VAL A 48 -3.79 25.25 15.65
CA VAL A 48 -2.87 24.75 16.68
C VAL A 48 -1.45 25.25 16.45
N SER A 49 -0.58 25.17 17.44
CA SER A 49 0.85 25.44 17.26
C SER A 49 1.58 24.22 16.68
N GLN A 50 2.79 24.41 16.16
CA GLN A 50 3.67 23.30 15.74
C GLN A 50 4.03 22.42 16.94
N ASP A 51 4.23 23.03 18.11
CA ASP A 51 4.55 22.32 19.34
C ASP A 51 3.41 21.42 19.82
N ASP A 52 2.14 21.87 19.68
CA ASP A 52 0.97 21.06 20.00
C ASP A 52 0.90 19.78 19.13
N LEU A 53 1.19 19.93 17.83
CA LEU A 53 1.25 18.79 16.92
C LEU A 53 2.42 17.85 17.26
N THR A 54 3.59 18.42 17.55
CA THR A 54 4.76 17.64 17.97
C THR A 54 4.52 16.92 19.29
N HIS A 55 3.86 17.56 20.24
CA HIS A 55 3.48 16.92 21.50
C HIS A 55 2.48 15.79 21.29
N LYS A 56 1.50 15.96 20.37
CA LYS A 56 0.45 14.99 20.09
C LYS A 56 0.97 13.75 19.35
N PHE A 57 1.85 13.93 18.36
CA PHE A 57 2.28 12.86 17.45
C PHE A 57 3.71 12.34 17.71
N GLY A 58 4.44 12.99 18.60
CA GLY A 58 5.82 12.67 18.92
C GLY A 58 6.83 13.50 18.14
N ARG A 59 8.06 13.60 18.67
CA ARG A 59 9.13 14.42 18.10
C ARG A 59 9.60 13.96 16.72
N ASP A 60 9.49 12.67 16.46
CA ASP A 60 9.90 12.05 15.19
C ASP A 60 8.81 12.14 14.10
N ALA A 61 7.62 12.63 14.47
CA ALA A 61 6.51 12.75 13.54
C ALA A 61 6.69 13.98 12.64
N VAL A 62 6.92 13.77 11.36
CA VAL A 62 7.02 14.84 10.35
C VAL A 62 5.60 15.24 9.91
N HIS A 63 4.87 15.96 10.76
CA HIS A 63 3.46 16.37 10.53
C HIS A 63 3.30 17.55 9.58
N GLN A 64 4.35 18.32 9.30
CA GLN A 64 4.34 19.48 8.37
C GLN A 64 3.25 20.51 8.69
N GLY A 65 2.87 20.64 9.96
CA GLY A 65 1.87 21.60 10.43
C GLY A 65 0.41 21.23 10.13
N ILE A 66 0.12 19.98 9.76
CA ILE A 66 -1.24 19.55 9.40
C ILE A 66 -1.53 18.12 9.87
N ALA A 67 -2.73 17.90 10.43
CA ALA A 67 -3.23 16.59 10.77
C ALA A 67 -4.76 16.56 10.68
N LEU A 68 -5.32 15.45 10.20
CA LEU A 68 -6.75 15.22 10.00
C LEU A 68 -7.23 14.08 10.91
N GLU A 69 -8.27 14.33 11.68
CA GLU A 69 -9.04 13.29 12.37
C GLU A 69 -10.03 12.69 11.39
N THR A 70 -10.03 11.35 11.27
CA THR A 70 -10.88 10.64 10.31
C THR A 70 -11.17 9.22 10.78
N ASP A 71 -12.14 8.55 10.18
CA ASP A 71 -12.31 7.11 10.37
C ASP A 71 -11.36 6.32 9.46
N PRO A 72 -10.98 5.08 9.84
CA PRO A 72 -10.31 4.18 8.93
C PRO A 72 -11.13 3.95 7.65
N LEU A 73 -10.47 3.77 6.51
CA LEU A 73 -11.16 3.35 5.30
C LEU A 73 -11.75 1.95 5.47
N ALA A 74 -12.93 1.75 4.91
CA ALA A 74 -13.53 0.42 4.86
C ALA A 74 -12.64 -0.53 4.04
N THR A 75 -12.42 -1.73 4.58
CA THR A 75 -11.64 -2.77 3.93
C THR A 75 -12.60 -3.73 3.24
N PRO A 76 -12.67 -3.77 1.89
CA PRO A 76 -13.55 -4.70 1.20
C PRO A 76 -13.06 -6.15 1.39
N PRO A 77 -13.94 -7.15 1.31
CA PRO A 77 -13.55 -8.55 1.19
C PRO A 77 -12.71 -8.79 -0.06
N LEU A 78 -11.85 -9.82 -0.04
CA LEU A 78 -11.03 -10.17 -1.20
C LEU A 78 -11.89 -10.61 -2.39
N GLU A 79 -13.00 -11.28 -2.10
CA GLU A 79 -13.97 -11.74 -3.07
C GLU A 79 -14.55 -10.59 -3.91
N ASP A 80 -14.91 -9.49 -3.26
CA ASP A 80 -15.46 -8.29 -3.92
C ASP A 80 -14.40 -7.66 -4.85
N LEU A 81 -13.13 -7.64 -4.42
CA LEU A 81 -12.03 -7.14 -5.24
C LEU A 81 -11.82 -8.01 -6.50
N ILE A 82 -11.86 -9.33 -6.35
CA ILE A 82 -11.73 -10.28 -7.46
C ILE A 82 -12.90 -10.11 -8.44
N GLU A 83 -14.13 -10.04 -7.93
CA GLU A 83 -15.34 -9.89 -8.73
C GLU A 83 -15.35 -8.56 -9.50
N HIS A 84 -14.95 -7.46 -8.85
CA HIS A 84 -14.87 -6.15 -9.48
C HIS A 84 -13.96 -6.14 -10.72
N HIS A 85 -12.87 -6.89 -10.67
CA HIS A 85 -11.88 -6.98 -11.76
C HIS A 85 -12.05 -8.24 -12.62
N GLN A 86 -13.20 -8.94 -12.55
CA GLN A 86 -13.39 -10.19 -13.28
C GLN A 86 -13.34 -10.00 -14.80
N GLY A 87 -13.90 -8.88 -15.30
CA GLY A 87 -13.95 -8.55 -16.73
C GLY A 87 -12.69 -7.88 -17.29
N ASP A 88 -11.73 -7.53 -16.44
CA ASP A 88 -10.54 -6.80 -16.87
C ASP A 88 -9.56 -7.75 -17.61
N GLU A 89 -8.93 -7.24 -18.68
CA GLU A 89 -7.88 -7.96 -19.41
C GLU A 89 -6.60 -8.08 -18.58
N SER A 90 -6.31 -7.07 -17.75
CA SER A 90 -5.15 -7.05 -16.86
C SER A 90 -5.51 -6.51 -15.49
N SER A 91 -4.95 -7.09 -14.45
CA SER A 91 -5.14 -6.65 -13.08
C SER A 91 -3.95 -7.06 -12.21
N LEU A 92 -3.45 -6.14 -11.39
CA LEU A 92 -2.36 -6.39 -10.46
C LEU A 92 -2.88 -6.34 -9.03
N ILE A 93 -2.81 -7.44 -8.31
CA ILE A 93 -3.04 -7.53 -6.87
C ILE A 93 -1.73 -7.91 -6.18
N ILE A 94 -1.42 -7.24 -5.10
CA ILE A 94 -0.16 -7.42 -4.36
C ILE A 94 -0.45 -8.17 -3.07
N LEU A 95 0.33 -9.20 -2.77
CA LEU A 95 0.26 -9.93 -1.52
C LEU A 95 1.55 -9.73 -0.74
N LEU A 96 1.45 -9.27 0.51
CA LEU A 96 2.59 -9.00 1.38
C LEU A 96 2.69 -10.09 2.46
N ASP A 97 3.62 -11.02 2.29
CA ASP A 97 3.80 -12.14 3.21
C ASP A 97 4.67 -11.76 4.40
N GLN A 98 4.03 -11.39 5.52
CA GLN A 98 4.69 -11.00 6.78
C GLN A 98 5.55 -9.72 6.70
N VAL A 99 5.19 -8.77 5.87
CA VAL A 99 5.79 -7.43 5.88
C VAL A 99 5.20 -6.64 7.03
N THR A 100 5.97 -6.44 8.10
CA THR A 100 5.50 -5.89 9.38
C THR A 100 5.85 -4.43 9.60
N ASP A 101 6.82 -3.90 8.87
CA ASP A 101 7.21 -2.50 8.98
C ASP A 101 6.21 -1.59 8.24
N PRO A 102 5.53 -0.65 8.93
CA PRO A 102 4.60 0.28 8.31
C PRO A 102 5.27 1.23 7.30
N HIS A 103 6.56 1.50 7.43
CA HIS A 103 7.29 2.27 6.41
C HIS A 103 7.38 1.50 5.09
N ASN A 104 7.74 0.22 5.13
CA ASN A 104 7.80 -0.61 3.93
C ASN A 104 6.42 -0.77 3.30
N VAL A 105 5.37 -1.07 4.07
CA VAL A 105 4.01 -1.19 3.54
C VAL A 105 3.54 0.13 2.94
N GLY A 106 3.81 1.27 3.59
CA GLY A 106 3.48 2.60 3.06
C GLY A 106 4.20 2.90 1.74
N ALA A 107 5.50 2.62 1.64
CA ALA A 107 6.28 2.82 0.42
C ALA A 107 5.80 1.90 -0.73
N ILE A 108 5.47 0.64 -0.42
CA ILE A 108 4.87 -0.30 -1.37
C ILE A 108 3.52 0.24 -1.85
N THR A 109 2.65 0.70 -0.93
CA THR A 109 1.34 1.27 -1.28
C THR A 109 1.46 2.48 -2.20
N ARG A 110 2.42 3.37 -1.94
CA ARG A 110 2.71 4.51 -2.81
C ARG A 110 3.11 4.08 -4.22
N SER A 111 4.03 3.13 -4.32
CA SER A 111 4.49 2.61 -5.62
C SER A 111 3.36 1.86 -6.34
N ALA A 112 2.57 1.07 -5.61
CA ALA A 112 1.43 0.35 -6.13
C ALA A 112 0.38 1.30 -6.74
N ALA A 113 0.06 2.41 -6.04
CA ALA A 113 -0.83 3.45 -6.56
C ALA A 113 -0.27 4.08 -7.84
N ALA A 114 1.03 4.39 -7.87
CA ALA A 114 1.68 5.01 -9.03
C ALA A 114 1.68 4.10 -10.27
N PHE A 115 1.73 2.78 -10.08
CA PHE A 115 1.73 1.79 -11.16
C PHE A 115 0.35 1.17 -11.44
N GLY A 116 -0.72 1.67 -10.80
CA GLY A 116 -2.09 1.26 -11.09
C GLY A 116 -2.44 -0.15 -10.59
N ALA A 117 -1.88 -0.57 -9.45
CA ALA A 117 -2.32 -1.80 -8.82
C ALA A 117 -3.73 -1.66 -8.24
N HIS A 118 -4.47 -2.76 -8.14
CA HIS A 118 -5.89 -2.78 -7.78
C HIS A 118 -6.15 -3.10 -6.31
N GLY A 119 -5.16 -3.65 -5.59
CA GLY A 119 -5.29 -3.92 -4.17
C GLY A 119 -4.02 -4.48 -3.55
N ILE A 120 -3.91 -4.36 -2.21
CA ILE A 120 -2.84 -4.95 -1.42
C ILE A 120 -3.46 -5.83 -0.35
N VAL A 121 -3.03 -7.08 -0.28
CA VAL A 121 -3.51 -8.10 0.65
C VAL A 121 -2.42 -8.43 1.66
N LEU A 122 -2.77 -8.34 2.95
CA LEU A 122 -1.86 -8.66 4.06
C LEU A 122 -2.48 -9.75 4.95
N PRO A 123 -1.68 -10.59 5.61
CA PRO A 123 -2.20 -11.47 6.64
C PRO A 123 -2.68 -10.63 7.84
N LYS A 124 -3.79 -11.04 8.48
CA LYS A 124 -4.34 -10.36 9.67
C LYS A 124 -3.34 -10.31 10.84
N HIS A 125 -2.46 -11.29 10.92
CA HIS A 125 -1.43 -11.38 11.95
C HIS A 125 -0.05 -11.32 11.30
N GLN A 126 0.93 -10.76 12.02
CA GLN A 126 2.31 -10.59 11.55
C GLN A 126 2.37 -9.71 10.26
N SER A 127 1.63 -8.61 10.28
CA SER A 127 1.68 -7.55 9.26
C SER A 127 1.66 -6.17 9.92
N ALA A 128 1.96 -5.12 9.15
CA ALA A 128 1.82 -3.75 9.63
C ALA A 128 0.35 -3.43 9.94
N PRO A 129 0.06 -2.65 10.99
CA PRO A 129 -1.29 -2.17 11.25
C PRO A 129 -1.73 -1.19 10.16
N LEU A 130 -2.89 -1.44 9.55
CA LEU A 130 -3.39 -0.64 8.41
C LEU A 130 -3.86 0.77 8.81
N ASP A 131 -4.18 0.98 10.08
CA ASP A 131 -4.55 2.27 10.67
C ASP A 131 -3.35 3.10 11.13
N SER A 132 -2.14 2.65 10.83
CA SER A 132 -0.90 3.33 11.19
C SER A 132 -0.77 4.67 10.46
N ALA A 133 -0.64 5.76 11.24
CA ALA A 133 -0.34 7.09 10.70
C ALA A 133 1.01 7.14 9.96
N ILE A 134 1.98 6.30 10.36
CA ILE A 134 3.28 6.16 9.70
C ILE A 134 3.09 5.56 8.29
N LEU A 135 2.28 4.49 8.18
CA LEU A 135 1.94 3.87 6.91
C LEU A 135 1.27 4.90 5.98
N ALA A 136 0.21 5.55 6.45
CA ALA A 136 -0.54 6.55 5.67
C ALA A 136 0.36 7.71 5.20
N LYS A 137 1.23 8.20 6.08
CA LYS A 137 2.18 9.24 5.73
C LYS A 137 3.17 8.80 4.67
N THR A 138 3.78 7.61 4.83
CA THR A 138 4.78 7.08 3.89
C THR A 138 4.15 6.78 2.54
N ALA A 139 2.89 6.35 2.52
CA ALA A 139 2.12 6.13 1.31
C ALA A 139 1.78 7.42 0.54
N CYS A 140 1.97 8.61 1.15
CA CYS A 140 1.77 9.91 0.50
C CYS A 140 0.40 10.03 -0.22
N GLY A 141 -0.68 9.54 0.40
CA GLY A 141 -2.02 9.51 -0.18
C GLY A 141 -2.36 8.23 -0.96
N GLY A 142 -1.40 7.34 -1.21
CA GLY A 142 -1.65 6.09 -1.94
C GLY A 142 -2.73 5.20 -1.31
N VAL A 143 -2.92 5.27 0.01
CA VAL A 143 -3.99 4.55 0.72
C VAL A 143 -5.40 5.00 0.32
N GLU A 144 -5.55 6.19 -0.25
CA GLU A 144 -6.83 6.71 -0.71
C GLU A 144 -7.23 6.14 -2.09
N HIS A 145 -6.25 5.60 -2.82
CA HIS A 145 -6.43 5.11 -4.20
C HIS A 145 -6.46 3.58 -4.30
N ILE A 146 -5.82 2.88 -3.35
CA ILE A 146 -5.71 1.43 -3.39
C ILE A 146 -6.28 0.83 -2.10
N PRO A 147 -7.21 -0.12 -2.17
CA PRO A 147 -7.70 -0.83 -0.99
C PRO A 147 -6.60 -1.72 -0.39
N LEU A 148 -6.41 -1.59 0.94
CA LEU A 148 -5.58 -2.49 1.73
C LEU A 148 -6.50 -3.47 2.47
N LEU A 149 -6.30 -4.77 2.24
CA LEU A 149 -7.14 -5.82 2.78
C LEU A 149 -6.36 -6.70 3.75
N THR A 150 -7.01 -7.18 4.80
CA THR A 150 -6.44 -8.20 5.67
C THR A 150 -7.18 -9.52 5.54
N VAL A 151 -6.43 -10.62 5.48
CA VAL A 151 -6.97 -11.97 5.33
C VAL A 151 -6.48 -12.87 6.47
N THR A 152 -7.34 -13.78 6.94
CA THR A 152 -7.01 -14.72 8.03
C THR A 152 -6.21 -15.91 7.52
N ASN A 153 -6.46 -16.35 6.30
CA ASN A 153 -5.77 -17.49 5.69
C ASN A 153 -5.16 -17.10 4.35
N PHE A 154 -3.88 -16.80 4.36
CA PHE A 154 -3.14 -16.30 3.21
C PHE A 154 -3.08 -17.30 2.04
N ALA A 155 -2.87 -18.60 2.32
CA ALA A 155 -2.86 -19.63 1.30
C ALA A 155 -4.23 -19.78 0.61
N ARG A 156 -5.32 -19.79 1.39
CA ARG A 156 -6.68 -19.79 0.84
C ARG A 156 -6.96 -18.57 -0.03
N SER A 157 -6.44 -17.42 0.35
CA SER A 157 -6.59 -16.19 -0.46
C SER A 157 -5.86 -16.30 -1.80
N MET A 158 -4.70 -16.95 -1.84
CA MET A 158 -4.00 -17.25 -3.10
C MET A 158 -4.84 -18.21 -3.98
N GLU A 159 -5.45 -19.24 -3.39
CA GLU A 159 -6.35 -20.15 -4.13
C GLU A 159 -7.59 -19.41 -4.70
N GLN A 160 -8.15 -18.46 -3.94
CA GLN A 160 -9.27 -17.62 -4.41
C GLN A 160 -8.86 -16.75 -5.60
N LEU A 161 -7.69 -16.12 -5.54
CA LEU A 161 -7.12 -15.36 -6.65
C LEU A 161 -6.90 -16.22 -7.89
N LYS A 162 -6.34 -17.42 -7.74
CA LYS A 162 -6.19 -18.37 -8.85
C LYS A 162 -7.53 -18.74 -9.50
N LYS A 163 -8.57 -19.01 -8.70
CA LYS A 163 -9.94 -19.24 -9.19
C LYS A 163 -10.52 -18.01 -9.91
N GLY A 164 -10.11 -16.80 -9.53
CA GLY A 164 -10.43 -15.54 -10.19
C GLY A 164 -9.60 -15.25 -11.45
N GLY A 165 -8.75 -16.21 -11.89
CA GLY A 165 -7.93 -16.09 -13.09
C GLY A 165 -6.57 -15.40 -12.88
N TYR A 166 -6.17 -15.15 -11.63
CA TYR A 166 -4.86 -14.56 -11.33
C TYR A 166 -3.76 -15.61 -11.31
N TRP A 167 -2.63 -15.28 -11.89
CA TRP A 167 -1.38 -16.02 -11.71
C TRP A 167 -0.64 -15.51 -10.48
N CYS A 168 -0.33 -16.42 -9.55
CA CYS A 168 0.39 -16.14 -8.32
C CYS A 168 1.90 -16.21 -8.57
N ILE A 169 2.56 -15.08 -8.66
CA ILE A 169 4.00 -14.97 -8.91
C ILE A 169 4.71 -14.46 -7.67
N GLY A 170 5.56 -15.30 -7.08
CA GLY A 170 6.35 -14.98 -5.90
C GLY A 170 7.70 -14.39 -6.25
N LEU A 171 8.09 -13.31 -5.57
CA LEU A 171 9.45 -12.76 -5.66
C LEU A 171 10.34 -13.44 -4.62
N ASP A 172 11.35 -14.16 -5.08
CA ASP A 172 12.31 -14.89 -4.24
C ASP A 172 13.71 -14.83 -4.89
N GLU A 173 14.75 -14.66 -4.09
CA GLU A 173 16.14 -14.59 -4.58
C GLU A 173 16.56 -15.88 -5.36
N ARG A 174 15.92 -17.00 -5.03
CA ARG A 174 16.14 -18.31 -5.68
C ARG A 174 15.10 -18.62 -6.75
N GLY A 175 14.41 -17.59 -7.25
CA GLY A 175 13.44 -17.77 -8.33
C GLY A 175 14.06 -18.39 -9.58
N GLU A 176 13.27 -19.17 -10.30
CA GLU A 176 13.71 -19.97 -11.45
C GLU A 176 14.18 -19.11 -12.62
N GLN A 177 13.64 -17.90 -12.74
CA GLN A 177 13.97 -16.98 -13.83
C GLN A 177 13.89 -15.50 -13.37
N PRO A 178 14.62 -14.60 -14.03
CA PRO A 178 14.54 -13.18 -13.74
C PRO A 178 13.18 -12.61 -14.15
N ILE A 179 12.74 -11.56 -13.42
CA ILE A 179 11.40 -10.99 -13.55
C ILE A 179 11.10 -10.43 -14.96
N ASP A 180 12.12 -9.97 -15.69
CA ASP A 180 11.98 -9.48 -17.06
C ASP A 180 11.65 -10.60 -18.08
N LYS A 181 11.84 -11.88 -17.68
CA LYS A 181 11.45 -13.05 -18.44
C LYS A 181 10.16 -13.70 -17.91
N ALA A 182 9.69 -13.30 -16.74
CA ALA A 182 8.45 -13.82 -16.20
C ALA A 182 7.24 -13.32 -17.01
N PRO A 183 6.20 -14.16 -17.22
CA PRO A 183 4.99 -13.75 -17.92
C PRO A 183 4.10 -12.91 -17.00
N LEU A 184 4.30 -11.60 -16.98
CA LEU A 184 3.55 -10.67 -16.16
C LEU A 184 2.35 -10.04 -16.89
N LYS A 185 1.92 -10.58 -18.04
CA LYS A 185 0.74 -10.11 -18.76
C LYS A 185 -0.54 -10.61 -18.11
N GLY A 186 -1.59 -9.77 -18.13
CA GLY A 186 -2.91 -10.13 -17.66
C GLY A 186 -3.10 -9.98 -16.16
N LYS A 187 -3.83 -10.91 -15.55
CA LYS A 187 -4.16 -10.88 -14.12
C LYS A 187 -3.05 -11.51 -13.28
N ILE A 188 -2.33 -10.70 -12.54
CA ILE A 188 -1.19 -11.13 -11.73
C ILE A 188 -1.46 -10.84 -10.26
N ALA A 189 -1.27 -11.85 -9.42
CA ALA A 189 -1.09 -11.73 -7.98
C ALA A 189 0.41 -11.80 -7.68
N LEU A 190 1.02 -10.65 -7.38
CA LEU A 190 2.46 -10.57 -7.09
C LEU A 190 2.70 -10.69 -5.59
N ILE A 191 3.47 -11.68 -5.18
CA ILE A 191 3.71 -12.00 -3.78
C ILE A 191 5.12 -11.58 -3.38
N LEU A 192 5.20 -10.74 -2.33
CA LEU A 192 6.43 -10.20 -1.76
C LEU A 192 6.58 -10.69 -0.32
N GLY A 193 7.74 -11.19 0.04
CA GLY A 193 8.05 -11.68 1.37
C GLY A 193 8.65 -10.63 2.29
N ALA A 194 8.75 -10.98 3.58
CA ALA A 194 9.43 -10.15 4.59
C ALA A 194 10.92 -9.99 4.27
N GLU A 195 11.46 -8.84 4.63
CA GLU A 195 12.89 -8.56 4.51
C GLU A 195 13.71 -9.59 5.30
N GLY A 196 14.77 -10.13 4.71
CA GLY A 196 15.67 -11.13 5.26
C GLY A 196 15.10 -12.57 5.32
N LYS A 197 13.81 -12.76 5.60
CA LYS A 197 13.18 -14.11 5.66
C LYS A 197 12.58 -14.55 4.32
N GLY A 198 12.26 -13.59 3.47
CA GLY A 198 11.58 -13.86 2.19
C GLY A 198 10.18 -14.42 2.38
N LEU A 199 9.72 -15.17 1.39
CA LEU A 199 8.42 -15.84 1.41
C LEU A 199 8.44 -17.07 2.32
N ARG A 200 7.35 -17.30 3.07
CA ARG A 200 7.15 -18.55 3.83
C ARG A 200 7.08 -19.74 2.87
N ARG A 201 7.47 -20.93 3.38
CA ARG A 201 7.43 -22.19 2.59
C ARG A 201 6.05 -22.41 1.98
N LEU A 202 4.99 -22.37 2.78
CA LEU A 202 3.63 -22.59 2.30
C LEU A 202 3.22 -21.56 1.22
N THR A 203 3.69 -20.33 1.33
CA THR A 203 3.45 -19.28 0.32
C THR A 203 4.16 -19.64 -0.99
N LYS A 204 5.43 -20.06 -0.92
CA LYS A 204 6.19 -20.50 -2.10
C LYS A 204 5.53 -21.69 -2.79
N ASP A 205 5.11 -22.70 -2.01
CA ASP A 205 4.45 -23.92 -2.51
C ASP A 205 3.11 -23.61 -3.21
N ASN A 206 2.49 -22.44 -2.90
CA ASN A 206 1.24 -21.97 -3.54
C ASN A 206 1.49 -20.98 -4.70
N CYS A 207 2.72 -20.57 -4.98
CA CYS A 207 3.01 -19.78 -6.17
C CYS A 207 2.97 -20.65 -7.43
N ASP A 208 2.51 -20.08 -8.54
CA ASP A 208 2.58 -20.73 -9.86
C ASP A 208 3.98 -20.57 -10.46
N LEU A 209 4.68 -19.51 -10.05
CA LEU A 209 6.05 -19.23 -10.47
C LEU A 209 6.78 -18.48 -9.35
N LEU A 210 8.05 -18.82 -9.15
CA LEU A 210 8.99 -18.02 -8.37
C LEU A 210 9.96 -17.31 -9.33
N THR A 211 10.04 -15.98 -9.20
CA THR A 211 10.92 -15.15 -10.02
C THR A 211 11.87 -14.34 -9.14
N ASN A 212 12.98 -13.88 -9.70
CA ASN A 212 13.96 -13.08 -8.99
C ASN A 212 14.20 -11.73 -9.69
N LEU A 213 14.72 -10.77 -8.92
CA LEU A 213 15.30 -9.55 -9.47
C LEU A 213 16.79 -9.81 -9.71
N PRO A 214 17.31 -9.59 -10.93
CA PRO A 214 18.74 -9.69 -11.18
C PRO A 214 19.50 -8.64 -10.37
N THR A 215 20.25 -9.09 -9.39
CA THR A 215 21.09 -8.26 -8.52
C THR A 215 22.55 -8.67 -8.60
N ASN A 216 23.45 -7.83 -8.09
CA ASN A 216 24.85 -8.17 -8.01
C ASN A 216 25.04 -9.36 -7.03
N PRO A 217 25.67 -10.49 -7.46
CA PRO A 217 25.90 -11.65 -6.60
C PRO A 217 26.65 -11.36 -5.32
N LEU A 218 27.48 -10.31 -5.30
CA LEU A 218 28.21 -9.88 -4.11
C LEU A 218 27.32 -9.10 -3.11
N PHE A 219 26.19 -8.59 -3.55
CA PHE A 219 25.23 -7.87 -2.72
C PHE A 219 23.80 -8.11 -3.25
N PRO A 220 23.23 -9.29 -3.02
CA PRO A 220 22.00 -9.73 -3.68
C PRO A 220 20.73 -9.17 -3.04
N THR A 221 20.83 -8.45 -1.91
CA THR A 221 19.66 -8.02 -1.14
C THR A 221 19.12 -6.65 -1.59
N LEU A 222 17.81 -6.54 -1.65
CA LEU A 222 17.08 -5.28 -1.82
C LEU A 222 16.06 -5.12 -0.69
N ASN A 223 15.86 -3.87 -0.27
CA ASN A 223 14.70 -3.55 0.57
C ASN A 223 13.41 -3.96 -0.17
N VAL A 224 12.44 -4.53 0.56
CA VAL A 224 11.20 -5.07 -0.03
C VAL A 224 10.40 -4.03 -0.80
N SER A 225 10.40 -2.76 -0.38
CA SER A 225 9.69 -1.69 -1.10
C SER A 225 10.37 -1.33 -2.42
N ASN A 226 11.71 -1.39 -2.49
CA ASN A 226 12.44 -1.19 -3.74
C ASN A 226 12.21 -2.36 -4.70
N ALA A 227 12.25 -3.59 -4.19
CA ALA A 227 11.94 -4.80 -4.96
C ALA A 227 10.51 -4.75 -5.51
N ALA A 228 9.55 -4.29 -4.71
CA ALA A 228 8.17 -4.07 -5.12
C ALA A 228 8.06 -3.07 -6.27
N ALA A 229 8.67 -1.89 -6.14
CA ALA A 229 8.61 -0.84 -7.16
C ALA A 229 9.16 -1.30 -8.52
N LEU A 230 10.29 -2.02 -8.52
CA LEU A 230 10.88 -2.60 -9.74
C LEU A 230 9.94 -3.64 -10.37
N SER A 231 9.31 -4.47 -9.56
CA SER A 231 8.38 -5.50 -10.03
C SER A 231 7.10 -4.89 -10.60
N PHE A 232 6.58 -3.82 -9.99
CA PHE A 232 5.40 -3.10 -10.51
C PHE A 232 5.72 -2.37 -11.81
N TYR A 233 6.90 -1.79 -11.92
CA TYR A 233 7.38 -1.19 -13.17
C TYR A 233 7.43 -2.24 -14.29
N GLU A 234 7.99 -3.43 -14.01
CA GLU A 234 8.08 -4.50 -15.00
C GLU A 234 6.69 -5.02 -15.41
N TYR A 235 5.76 -5.19 -14.44
CA TYR A 235 4.36 -5.49 -14.76
C TYR A 235 3.75 -4.42 -15.67
N SER A 236 3.90 -3.15 -15.30
CA SER A 236 3.38 -2.04 -16.09
C SER A 236 3.99 -1.99 -17.50
N ARG A 237 5.28 -2.27 -17.63
CA ARG A 237 5.99 -2.31 -18.93
C ARG A 237 5.44 -3.39 -19.85
N GLN A 238 5.09 -4.56 -19.30
CA GLN A 238 4.55 -5.67 -20.11
C GLN A 238 3.07 -5.51 -20.46
N ASN A 239 2.30 -4.68 -19.72
CA ASN A 239 0.86 -4.48 -19.91
C ASN A 239 0.49 -3.10 -20.51
N LYS A 240 1.44 -2.19 -20.70
CA LYS A 240 1.23 -0.97 -21.49
C LYS A 240 1.53 -1.29 -22.94
N GLU A 241 0.53 -1.09 -23.80
CA GLU A 241 0.72 -0.99 -25.23
C GLU A 241 1.37 0.34 -25.62
#